data_51798bfa599fc0e58ceb8e4989b17ddc
#
_entry.id   51798bfa599fc0e58ceb8e4989b17ddc
#
_cell.length_a   1.000
_cell.length_b   1.000
_cell.length_c   1.000
_cell.angle_alpha   90.00
_cell.angle_beta   90.00
_cell.angle_gamma   90.00
#
_symmetry.space_group_name_H-M   'P 1'
#
loop_
_entity.id
_entity.type
_entity.pdbx_description
1 polymer ?
#
loop_
_entity_poly.entity_id
_entity_poly.type
_entity_poly.pdbx_seq_one_letter_code
_entity_poly.pdbx_strand_id
1 'polypeptide(L)'
;MLNYVCKRLLGLIPTLLIVAVLVFLFVHMLPGDPARLVAGPEADATVIDLVRKQLGLDQPLYMQFIHYICNVLQGDFGISMVSRRPVSEEIASRFMPTFWLTIASMSWAVVFGLGAGIIAAVWRNRWPDKLGMALAVTGISFPAFALGMLLMQIFSVELGWLPTVGADTWKHYILPSMTLGAAVSAVMARFTRASFVDVLSEDYIRTARAKGVSEKWVILKHGFRNAMIPVVTIMGLQFGFLLGGSIVVEKVFNWPGLGRLLVDSVEMRDYPVIQAEVLLFSLEFILINLVVDVLYAAINPAIRYK
;
A
#
# COMPACT_ATOMS: atom_id res chain seq x y z
N MET A 1 -22.17 -12.55 -9.85
CA MET A 1 -21.37 -11.96 -8.77
C MET A 1 -20.69 -13.02 -7.91
N LEU A 2 -21.42 -13.93 -7.27
CA LEU A 2 -20.83 -14.95 -6.38
C LEU A 2 -19.79 -15.80 -7.12
N ASN A 3 -20.12 -16.36 -8.29
CA ASN A 3 -19.19 -17.14 -9.10
C ASN A 3 -17.92 -16.36 -9.53
N TYR A 4 -18.05 -15.07 -9.77
CA TYR A 4 -16.92 -14.19 -10.08
C TYR A 4 -15.99 -14.05 -8.88
N VAL A 5 -16.57 -13.74 -7.70
CA VAL A 5 -15.81 -13.63 -6.45
C VAL A 5 -15.14 -14.97 -6.10
N CYS A 6 -15.86 -16.10 -6.21
CA CYS A 6 -15.29 -17.42 -5.96
C CYS A 6 -14.11 -17.75 -6.91
N LYS A 7 -14.23 -17.47 -8.21
CA LYS A 7 -13.13 -17.66 -9.18
C LYS A 7 -11.91 -16.80 -8.84
N ARG A 8 -12.15 -15.55 -8.43
CA ARG A 8 -11.06 -14.65 -7.99
C ARG A 8 -10.42 -15.15 -6.71
N LEU A 9 -11.19 -15.56 -5.71
CA LEU A 9 -10.67 -16.14 -4.47
C LEU A 9 -9.86 -17.42 -4.74
N LEU A 10 -10.32 -18.31 -5.60
CA LEU A 10 -9.55 -19.49 -6.00
C LEU A 10 -8.23 -19.11 -6.71
N GLY A 11 -8.23 -18.03 -7.50
CA GLY A 11 -7.02 -17.52 -8.14
C GLY A 11 -5.99 -16.92 -7.16
N LEU A 12 -6.39 -16.58 -5.91
CA LEU A 12 -5.47 -16.08 -4.88
C LEU A 12 -4.57 -17.20 -4.36
N ILE A 13 -5.09 -18.42 -4.27
CA ILE A 13 -4.37 -19.58 -3.69
C ILE A 13 -3.03 -19.82 -4.40
N PRO A 14 -2.99 -19.99 -5.74
CA PRO A 14 -1.70 -20.19 -6.42
C PRO A 14 -0.76 -18.99 -6.28
N THR A 15 -1.29 -17.76 -6.26
CA THR A 15 -0.46 -16.56 -6.09
C THR A 15 0.18 -16.53 -4.71
N LEU A 16 -0.60 -16.75 -3.64
CA LEU A 16 -0.08 -16.81 -2.27
C LEU A 16 0.90 -17.97 -2.09
N LEU A 17 0.63 -19.11 -2.72
CA LEU A 17 1.54 -20.25 -2.66
C LEU A 17 2.88 -19.92 -3.34
N ILE A 18 2.86 -19.28 -4.50
CA ILE A 18 4.09 -18.85 -5.19
C ILE A 18 4.87 -17.86 -4.30
N VAL A 19 4.19 -16.88 -3.71
CA VAL A 19 4.83 -15.93 -2.79
C VAL A 19 5.41 -16.67 -1.58
N ALA A 20 4.68 -17.60 -0.98
CA ALA A 20 5.16 -18.38 0.15
C ALA A 20 6.42 -19.19 -0.20
N VAL A 21 6.45 -19.82 -1.39
CA VAL A 21 7.64 -20.51 -1.88
C VAL A 21 8.82 -19.55 -2.06
N LEU A 22 8.58 -18.42 -2.73
CA LEU A 22 9.65 -17.43 -2.99
C LEU A 22 10.22 -16.87 -1.69
N VAL A 23 9.36 -16.50 -0.74
CA VAL A 23 9.80 -15.96 0.56
C VAL A 23 10.54 -17.01 1.37
N PHE A 24 10.04 -18.24 1.40
CA PHE A 24 10.71 -19.34 2.06
C PHE A 24 12.10 -19.59 1.49
N LEU A 25 12.23 -19.66 0.16
CA LEU A 25 13.52 -19.85 -0.50
C LEU A 25 14.45 -18.65 -0.27
N PHE A 26 13.92 -17.43 -0.38
CA PHE A 26 14.70 -16.20 -0.17
C PHE A 26 15.35 -16.20 1.22
N VAL A 27 14.59 -16.53 2.25
CA VAL A 27 15.10 -16.57 3.63
C VAL A 27 16.20 -17.63 3.79
N HIS A 28 16.06 -18.80 3.14
CA HIS A 28 17.09 -19.86 3.17
C HIS A 28 18.35 -19.53 2.34
N MET A 29 18.25 -18.57 1.41
CA MET A 29 19.40 -18.09 0.63
C MET A 29 20.18 -16.96 1.34
N LEU A 30 19.61 -16.36 2.39
CA LEU A 30 20.31 -15.30 3.14
C LEU A 30 21.50 -15.87 3.88
N PRO A 31 22.66 -15.20 3.86
CA PRO A 31 23.85 -15.67 4.56
C PRO A 31 23.65 -15.60 6.09
N GLY A 32 23.80 -16.73 6.77
CA GLY A 32 23.67 -16.86 8.22
C GLY A 32 23.01 -18.18 8.61
N ASP A 33 23.29 -18.65 9.81
CA ASP A 33 22.65 -19.83 10.38
C ASP A 33 21.56 -19.37 11.37
N PRO A 34 20.26 -19.58 11.06
CA PRO A 34 19.17 -19.20 11.96
C PRO A 34 19.30 -19.81 13.36
N ALA A 35 19.81 -21.04 13.46
CA ALA A 35 20.03 -21.69 14.76
C ALA A 35 21.05 -20.92 15.59
N ARG A 36 22.10 -20.40 14.97
CA ARG A 36 23.14 -19.61 15.64
C ARG A 36 22.63 -18.24 16.08
N LEU A 37 21.77 -17.61 15.27
CA LEU A 37 21.13 -16.33 15.63
C LEU A 37 20.23 -16.47 16.86
N VAL A 38 19.50 -17.57 16.96
CA VAL A 38 18.61 -17.87 18.09
C VAL A 38 19.39 -18.28 19.33
N ALA A 39 20.44 -19.10 19.17
CA ALA A 39 21.26 -19.58 20.26
C ALA A 39 22.12 -18.46 20.90
N GLY A 40 22.46 -17.44 20.10
CA GLY A 40 23.33 -16.34 20.52
C GLY A 40 24.79 -16.50 20.13
N PRO A 41 25.56 -15.39 20.13
CA PRO A 41 26.93 -15.37 19.62
C PRO A 41 27.93 -16.22 20.43
N GLU A 42 27.64 -16.46 21.71
CA GLU A 42 28.50 -17.21 22.62
C GLU A 42 28.04 -18.66 22.83
N ALA A 43 27.01 -19.12 22.09
CA ALA A 43 26.48 -20.48 22.26
C ALA A 43 27.45 -21.54 21.76
N ASP A 44 27.61 -22.61 22.55
CA ASP A 44 28.39 -23.78 22.20
C ASP A 44 27.74 -24.54 21.04
N ALA A 45 28.54 -25.32 20.29
CA ALA A 45 28.05 -26.13 19.17
C ALA A 45 26.89 -27.07 19.55
N THR A 46 26.90 -27.60 20.77
CA THR A 46 25.83 -28.45 21.30
C THR A 46 24.50 -27.71 21.47
N VAL A 47 24.54 -26.46 21.90
CA VAL A 47 23.36 -25.60 22.05
C VAL A 47 22.81 -25.24 20.66
N ILE A 48 23.69 -24.90 19.71
CA ILE A 48 23.30 -24.59 18.33
C ILE A 48 22.61 -25.80 17.67
N ASP A 49 23.13 -27.00 17.85
CA ASP A 49 22.51 -28.22 17.31
C ASP A 49 21.17 -28.56 17.97
N LEU A 50 21.00 -28.29 19.25
CA LEU A 50 19.71 -28.40 19.92
C LEU A 50 18.68 -27.43 19.34
N VAL A 51 19.07 -26.16 19.19
CA VAL A 51 18.21 -25.14 18.58
C VAL A 51 17.87 -25.48 17.14
N ARG A 52 18.84 -25.99 16.37
CA ARG A 52 18.63 -26.45 14.97
C ARG A 52 17.57 -27.53 14.90
N LYS A 53 17.60 -28.51 15.79
CA LYS A 53 16.59 -29.57 15.88
C LYS A 53 15.23 -29.04 16.34
N GLN A 54 15.21 -28.12 17.31
CA GLN A 54 13.96 -27.50 17.77
C GLN A 54 13.27 -26.69 16.69
N LEU A 55 14.04 -26.02 15.83
CA LEU A 55 13.53 -25.25 14.69
C LEU A 55 13.26 -26.13 13.46
N GLY A 56 13.56 -27.44 13.51
CA GLY A 56 13.38 -28.38 12.40
C GLY A 56 14.30 -28.09 11.21
N LEU A 57 15.39 -27.36 11.41
CA LEU A 57 16.35 -26.99 10.36
C LEU A 57 17.27 -28.15 9.92
N ASP A 58 17.24 -29.26 10.62
CA ASP A 58 17.90 -30.53 10.30
C ASP A 58 17.11 -31.37 9.28
N GLN A 59 15.84 -30.99 9.03
CA GLN A 59 14.99 -31.69 8.08
C GLN A 59 15.25 -31.25 6.63
N PRO A 60 14.88 -32.10 5.64
CA PRO A 60 14.92 -31.70 4.23
C PRO A 60 14.06 -30.45 3.96
N LEU A 61 14.51 -29.57 3.05
CA LEU A 61 13.83 -28.28 2.75
C LEU A 61 12.34 -28.41 2.44
N TYR A 62 11.94 -29.49 1.73
CA TYR A 62 10.52 -29.70 1.43
C TYR A 62 9.68 -29.97 2.69
N MET A 63 10.24 -30.63 3.71
CA MET A 63 9.54 -30.84 4.99
C MET A 63 9.45 -29.54 5.79
N GLN A 64 10.53 -28.75 5.82
CA GLN A 64 10.51 -27.43 6.45
C GLN A 64 9.45 -26.54 5.80
N PHE A 65 9.32 -26.57 4.46
CA PHE A 65 8.29 -25.83 3.75
C PHE A 65 6.87 -26.30 4.07
N ILE A 66 6.64 -27.63 4.14
CA ILE A 66 5.33 -28.18 4.52
C ILE A 66 4.96 -27.73 5.94
N HIS A 67 5.88 -27.82 6.91
CA HIS A 67 5.66 -27.36 8.28
C HIS A 67 5.36 -25.86 8.31
N TYR A 68 6.12 -25.04 7.56
CA TYR A 68 5.88 -23.61 7.44
C TYR A 68 4.46 -23.32 6.94
N ILE A 69 4.02 -23.95 5.86
CA ILE A 69 2.66 -23.76 5.33
C ILE A 69 1.59 -24.21 6.31
N CYS A 70 1.78 -25.37 6.98
CA CYS A 70 0.82 -25.86 7.98
C CYS A 70 0.69 -24.89 9.16
N ASN A 71 1.79 -24.33 9.64
CA ASN A 71 1.79 -23.34 10.73
C ASN A 71 1.12 -22.05 10.29
N VAL A 72 1.45 -21.52 9.11
CA VAL A 72 0.80 -20.31 8.54
C VAL A 72 -0.72 -20.49 8.41
N LEU A 73 -1.19 -21.67 7.96
CA LEU A 73 -2.63 -21.95 7.86
C LEU A 73 -3.33 -22.05 9.22
N GLN A 74 -2.60 -22.31 10.29
CA GLN A 74 -3.10 -22.29 11.68
C GLN A 74 -2.98 -20.91 12.33
N GLY A 75 -2.40 -19.91 11.62
CA GLY A 75 -2.16 -18.57 12.14
C GLY A 75 -0.91 -18.48 13.03
N ASP A 76 -0.09 -19.53 13.05
CA ASP A 76 1.19 -19.52 13.73
C ASP A 76 2.30 -19.10 12.77
N PHE A 77 2.78 -17.88 12.94
CA PHE A 77 3.90 -17.31 12.18
C PHE A 77 5.25 -17.45 12.90
N GLY A 78 5.26 -18.18 14.00
CA GLY A 78 6.44 -18.39 14.83
C GLY A 78 6.72 -17.23 15.79
N ILE A 79 7.94 -17.23 16.31
CA ILE A 79 8.44 -16.27 17.31
C ILE A 79 9.54 -15.42 16.67
N SER A 80 9.47 -14.10 16.86
CA SER A 80 10.53 -13.17 16.45
C SER A 80 11.88 -13.58 17.08
N MET A 81 12.91 -13.64 16.27
CA MET A 81 14.26 -13.97 16.74
C MET A 81 14.87 -12.83 17.56
N VAL A 82 14.39 -11.60 17.34
CA VAL A 82 14.89 -10.38 17.99
C VAL A 82 14.11 -10.07 19.26
N SER A 83 12.80 -9.88 19.16
CA SER A 83 11.95 -9.47 20.27
C SER A 83 11.52 -10.61 21.19
N ARG A 84 11.65 -11.88 20.73
CA ARG A 84 11.20 -13.09 21.41
C ARG A 84 9.69 -13.13 21.68
N ARG A 85 8.91 -12.33 20.94
CA ARG A 85 7.46 -12.30 21.01
C ARG A 85 6.83 -13.04 19.83
N PRO A 86 5.58 -13.50 19.92
CA PRO A 86 4.85 -14.04 18.77
C PRO A 86 4.81 -13.02 17.64
N VAL A 87 5.12 -13.46 16.42
CA VAL A 87 5.12 -12.62 15.22
C VAL A 87 3.73 -12.02 14.95
N SER A 88 2.68 -12.78 15.24
CA SER A 88 1.29 -12.30 15.12
C SER A 88 1.00 -11.05 15.98
N GLU A 89 1.57 -10.96 17.20
CA GLU A 89 1.44 -9.79 18.07
C GLU A 89 2.22 -8.59 17.54
N GLU A 90 3.44 -8.82 17.04
CA GLU A 90 4.27 -7.76 16.44
C GLU A 90 3.56 -7.13 15.25
N ILE A 91 3.00 -7.95 14.37
CA ILE A 91 2.24 -7.50 13.21
C ILE A 91 0.96 -6.79 13.63
N ALA A 92 0.17 -7.39 14.53
CA ALA A 92 -1.10 -6.83 14.97
C ALA A 92 -0.96 -5.45 15.61
N SER A 93 0.10 -5.23 16.38
CA SER A 93 0.38 -3.93 17.02
C SER A 93 0.70 -2.82 16.02
N ARG A 94 1.23 -3.17 14.83
CA ARG A 94 1.70 -2.21 13.81
C ARG A 94 0.78 -2.08 12.61
N PHE A 95 -0.17 -2.99 12.46
CA PHE A 95 -1.16 -2.97 11.37
C PHE A 95 -2.02 -1.70 11.39
N MET A 96 -2.63 -1.38 12.54
CA MET A 96 -3.52 -0.22 12.65
C MET A 96 -2.83 1.13 12.40
N PRO A 97 -1.62 1.40 12.88
CA PRO A 97 -0.87 2.60 12.51
C PRO A 97 -0.67 2.75 11.00
N THR A 98 -0.24 1.70 10.28
CA THR A 98 -0.09 1.73 8.82
C THR A 98 -1.43 1.92 8.12
N PHE A 99 -2.48 1.20 8.55
CA PHE A 99 -3.82 1.32 7.98
C PHE A 99 -4.37 2.75 8.07
N TRP A 100 -4.31 3.37 9.26
CA TRP A 100 -4.78 4.75 9.43
C TRP A 100 -3.91 5.77 8.68
N LEU A 101 -2.61 5.55 8.60
CA LEU A 101 -1.74 6.38 7.78
C LEU A 101 -2.12 6.29 6.30
N THR A 102 -2.41 5.09 5.81
CA THR A 102 -2.89 4.87 4.43
C THR A 102 -4.21 5.58 4.15
N ILE A 103 -5.19 5.49 5.08
CA ILE A 103 -6.46 6.22 4.97
C ILE A 103 -6.23 7.75 4.92
N ALA A 104 -5.39 8.27 5.80
CA ALA A 104 -5.07 9.70 5.82
C ALA A 104 -4.39 10.14 4.50
N SER A 105 -3.41 9.36 4.02
CA SER A 105 -2.70 9.62 2.76
C SER A 105 -3.63 9.56 1.55
N MET A 106 -4.53 8.58 1.52
CA MET A 106 -5.52 8.46 0.45
C MET A 106 -6.52 9.61 0.48
N SER A 107 -6.90 10.07 1.66
CA SER A 107 -7.78 11.25 1.80
C SER A 107 -7.15 12.50 1.18
N TRP A 108 -5.87 12.77 1.45
CA TRP A 108 -5.10 13.82 0.77
C TRP A 108 -5.08 13.63 -0.74
N ALA A 109 -4.74 12.42 -1.19
CA ALA A 109 -4.66 12.11 -2.61
C ALA A 109 -5.99 12.31 -3.34
N VAL A 110 -7.10 11.90 -2.73
CA VAL A 110 -8.44 12.07 -3.28
C VAL A 110 -8.80 13.55 -3.38
N VAL A 111 -8.66 14.31 -2.29
CA VAL A 111 -9.05 15.74 -2.27
C VAL A 111 -8.24 16.53 -3.29
N PHE A 112 -6.91 16.45 -3.22
CA PHE A 112 -6.04 17.25 -4.08
C PHE A 112 -5.94 16.69 -5.50
N GLY A 113 -5.90 15.35 -5.67
CA GLY A 113 -5.79 14.72 -6.97
C GLY A 113 -7.05 14.87 -7.81
N LEU A 114 -8.24 14.60 -7.24
CA LEU A 114 -9.50 14.82 -7.96
C LEU A 114 -9.71 16.32 -8.23
N GLY A 115 -9.49 17.17 -7.23
CA GLY A 115 -9.67 18.61 -7.40
C GLY A 115 -8.80 19.17 -8.52
N ALA A 116 -7.51 18.90 -8.49
CA ALA A 116 -6.57 19.34 -9.52
C ALA A 116 -6.90 18.76 -10.90
N GLY A 117 -7.25 17.46 -10.97
CA GLY A 117 -7.59 16.79 -12.22
C GLY A 117 -8.86 17.35 -12.86
N ILE A 118 -9.92 17.61 -12.07
CA ILE A 118 -11.17 18.21 -12.58
C ILE A 118 -10.90 19.65 -13.06
N ILE A 119 -10.18 20.45 -12.27
CA ILE A 119 -9.82 21.82 -12.65
C ILE A 119 -9.03 21.83 -13.97
N ALA A 120 -8.03 20.95 -14.08
CA ALA A 120 -7.22 20.82 -15.28
C ALA A 120 -8.05 20.37 -16.53
N ALA A 121 -9.01 19.49 -16.34
CA ALA A 121 -9.90 19.03 -17.42
C ALA A 121 -10.86 20.12 -17.90
N VAL A 122 -11.49 20.82 -16.96
CA VAL A 122 -12.45 21.91 -17.26
C VAL A 122 -11.76 23.06 -17.99
N TRP A 123 -10.54 23.41 -17.57
CA TRP A 123 -9.74 24.46 -18.20
C TRP A 123 -8.64 23.90 -19.12
N ARG A 124 -8.98 22.84 -19.86
CA ARG A 124 -8.09 22.17 -20.80
C ARG A 124 -7.32 23.15 -21.69
N ASN A 125 -6.00 22.93 -21.82
CA ASN A 125 -5.04 23.74 -22.58
C ASN A 125 -4.84 25.18 -22.07
N ARG A 126 -5.48 25.58 -20.96
CA ARG A 126 -5.27 26.89 -20.31
C ARG A 126 -4.20 26.77 -19.22
N TRP A 127 -3.88 27.94 -18.61
CA TRP A 127 -2.82 27.97 -17.58
C TRP A 127 -3.08 27.07 -16.35
N PRO A 128 -4.34 26.89 -15.84
CA PRO A 128 -4.54 25.98 -14.70
C PRO A 128 -4.26 24.53 -15.04
N ASP A 129 -4.58 24.10 -16.28
CA ASP A 129 -4.24 22.77 -16.76
C ASP A 129 -2.72 22.56 -16.82
N LYS A 130 -2.01 23.51 -17.45
CA LYS A 130 -0.54 23.45 -17.56
C LYS A 130 0.14 23.43 -16.21
N LEU A 131 -0.27 24.29 -15.28
CA LEU A 131 0.26 24.34 -13.93
C LEU A 131 -0.05 23.06 -13.13
N GLY A 132 -1.32 22.62 -13.16
CA GLY A 132 -1.73 21.39 -12.46
C GLY A 132 -0.96 20.16 -12.94
N MET A 133 -0.77 20.03 -14.26
CA MET A 133 0.00 18.90 -14.82
C MET A 133 1.51 19.02 -14.56
N ALA A 134 2.06 20.23 -14.57
CA ALA A 134 3.45 20.45 -14.19
C ALA A 134 3.70 20.06 -12.72
N LEU A 135 2.83 20.49 -11.80
CA LEU A 135 2.88 20.10 -10.39
C LEU A 135 2.71 18.59 -10.19
N ALA A 136 1.81 17.96 -10.96
CA ALA A 136 1.64 16.50 -10.92
C ALA A 136 2.91 15.77 -11.38
N VAL A 137 3.54 16.21 -12.47
CA VAL A 137 4.80 15.61 -12.94
C VAL A 137 5.91 15.78 -11.89
N THR A 138 6.06 16.99 -11.33
CA THR A 138 7.03 17.26 -10.26
C THR A 138 6.77 16.38 -9.04
N GLY A 139 5.51 16.23 -8.61
CA GLY A 139 5.13 15.41 -7.46
C GLY A 139 5.48 13.92 -7.62
N ILE A 140 5.40 13.38 -8.84
CA ILE A 140 5.80 11.98 -9.12
C ILE A 140 7.34 11.84 -9.18
N SER A 141 8.01 12.85 -9.71
CA SER A 141 9.47 12.82 -9.91
C SER A 141 10.26 13.07 -8.62
N PHE A 142 9.62 13.66 -7.61
CA PHE A 142 10.30 13.98 -6.36
C PHE A 142 10.30 12.76 -5.43
N PRO A 143 11.49 12.31 -4.94
CA PRO A 143 11.55 11.16 -4.04
C PRO A 143 10.76 11.41 -2.74
N ALA A 144 9.90 10.47 -2.34
CA ALA A 144 9.03 10.62 -1.17
C ALA A 144 9.82 10.92 0.13
N PHE A 145 10.98 10.26 0.32
CA PHE A 145 11.81 10.51 1.50
C PHE A 145 12.36 11.96 1.54
N ALA A 146 12.75 12.51 0.39
CA ALA A 146 13.26 13.87 0.30
C ALA A 146 12.15 14.89 0.55
N LEU A 147 10.94 14.64 0.03
CA LEU A 147 9.75 15.45 0.35
C LEU A 147 9.44 15.39 1.85
N GLY A 148 9.46 14.20 2.44
CA GLY A 148 9.21 14.02 3.87
C GLY A 148 10.21 14.80 4.73
N MET A 149 11.50 14.71 4.43
CA MET A 149 12.54 15.47 5.14
C MET A 149 12.38 16.98 4.96
N LEU A 150 12.03 17.45 3.74
CA LEU A 150 11.80 18.86 3.47
C LEU A 150 10.60 19.38 4.26
N LEU A 151 9.47 18.66 4.26
CA LEU A 151 8.29 19.04 5.04
C LEU A 151 8.59 19.04 6.55
N MET A 152 9.35 18.07 7.03
CA MET A 152 9.78 18.00 8.42
C MET A 152 10.66 19.20 8.78
N GLN A 153 11.63 19.54 7.94
CA GLN A 153 12.49 20.70 8.15
C GLN A 153 11.67 22.00 8.27
N ILE A 154 10.75 22.24 7.32
CA ILE A 154 9.97 23.48 7.30
C ILE A 154 8.95 23.51 8.44
N PHE A 155 8.09 22.50 8.55
CA PHE A 155 6.92 22.56 9.44
C PHE A 155 7.19 22.12 10.88
N SER A 156 8.21 21.28 11.10
CA SER A 156 8.54 20.82 12.46
C SER A 156 9.72 21.58 13.04
N VAL A 157 10.81 21.77 12.29
CA VAL A 157 12.03 22.35 12.82
C VAL A 157 11.98 23.87 12.77
N GLU A 158 11.67 24.48 11.61
CA GLU A 158 11.72 25.95 11.46
C GLU A 158 10.47 26.62 12.03
N LEU A 159 9.28 26.10 11.73
CA LEU A 159 8.02 26.70 12.15
C LEU A 159 7.51 26.16 13.51
N GLY A 160 7.92 24.97 13.93
CA GLY A 160 7.48 24.36 15.19
C GLY A 160 5.98 24.04 15.24
N TRP A 161 5.29 23.92 14.08
CA TRP A 161 3.84 23.74 14.01
C TRP A 161 3.42 22.29 14.21
N LEU A 162 4.23 21.36 13.73
CA LEU A 162 3.92 19.94 13.69
C LEU A 162 5.04 19.12 14.34
N PRO A 163 4.72 17.97 14.92
CA PRO A 163 5.72 17.09 15.51
C PRO A 163 6.59 16.45 14.42
N THR A 164 7.85 16.15 14.77
CA THR A 164 8.85 15.59 13.85
C THR A 164 8.65 14.08 13.65
N VAL A 165 8.46 13.32 14.75
CA VAL A 165 8.39 11.86 14.76
C VAL A 165 7.35 11.37 15.77
N GLY A 166 6.89 10.12 15.61
CA GLY A 166 5.95 9.48 16.52
C GLY A 166 4.56 9.29 15.91
N ALA A 167 3.60 8.79 16.70
CA ALA A 167 2.24 8.48 16.26
C ALA A 167 1.17 8.79 17.34
N ASP A 168 1.52 9.54 18.39
CA ASP A 168 0.69 9.67 19.60
C ASP A 168 -0.55 10.55 19.41
N THR A 169 -0.51 11.47 18.47
CA THR A 169 -1.61 12.42 18.21
C THR A 169 -1.93 12.55 16.73
N TRP A 170 -3.12 13.07 16.41
CA TRP A 170 -3.53 13.30 15.02
C TRP A 170 -2.56 14.21 14.23
N LYS A 171 -1.81 15.09 14.91
CA LYS A 171 -0.82 15.96 14.28
C LYS A 171 0.33 15.20 13.64
N HIS A 172 0.72 14.03 14.23
CA HIS A 172 1.76 13.18 13.68
C HIS A 172 1.40 12.57 12.34
N TYR A 173 0.09 12.45 12.01
CA TYR A 173 -0.36 11.92 10.72
C TYR A 173 -0.19 12.92 9.57
N ILE A 174 -0.13 14.23 9.84
CA ILE A 174 -0.17 15.27 8.80
C ILE A 174 1.00 15.14 7.84
N LEU A 175 2.23 15.24 8.32
CA LEU A 175 3.43 15.24 7.47
C LEU A 175 3.64 13.90 6.73
N PRO A 176 3.57 12.73 7.40
CA PRO A 176 3.69 11.45 6.71
C PRO A 176 2.59 11.24 5.67
N SER A 177 1.33 11.57 6.00
CA SER A 177 0.21 11.41 5.06
C SER A 177 0.29 12.36 3.87
N MET A 178 0.73 13.60 4.05
CA MET A 178 1.00 14.53 2.95
C MET A 178 2.13 14.01 2.05
N THR A 179 3.20 13.49 2.66
CA THR A 179 4.35 12.93 1.94
C THR A 179 3.93 11.76 1.04
N LEU A 180 3.21 10.79 1.60
CA LEU A 180 2.69 9.64 0.85
C LEU A 180 1.61 10.05 -0.15
N GLY A 181 0.69 10.91 0.27
CA GLY A 181 -0.42 11.38 -0.55
C GLY A 181 -0.01 12.24 -1.73
N ALA A 182 1.15 12.91 -1.69
CA ALA A 182 1.62 13.79 -2.75
C ALA A 182 1.83 13.04 -4.10
N ALA A 183 2.58 11.95 -4.08
CA ALA A 183 2.81 11.14 -5.29
C ALA A 183 1.51 10.51 -5.82
N VAL A 184 0.67 10.00 -4.91
CA VAL A 184 -0.62 9.41 -5.26
C VAL A 184 -1.58 10.45 -5.81
N SER A 185 -1.65 11.67 -5.22
CA SER A 185 -2.47 12.76 -5.73
C SER A 185 -2.07 13.20 -7.13
N ALA A 186 -0.79 13.19 -7.43
CA ALA A 186 -0.25 13.50 -8.75
C ALA A 186 -0.67 12.46 -9.82
N VAL A 187 -0.61 11.18 -9.49
CA VAL A 187 -1.14 10.10 -10.36
C VAL A 187 -2.64 10.28 -10.56
N MET A 188 -3.39 10.49 -9.47
CA MET A 188 -4.84 10.68 -9.52
C MET A 188 -5.24 11.90 -10.34
N ALA A 189 -4.54 13.05 -10.20
CA ALA A 189 -4.81 14.25 -10.96
C ALA A 189 -4.71 13.99 -12.47
N ARG A 190 -3.66 13.28 -12.92
CA ARG A 190 -3.49 12.95 -14.34
C ARG A 190 -4.60 12.03 -14.86
N PHE A 191 -4.92 10.97 -14.13
CA PHE A 191 -5.98 10.04 -14.53
C PHE A 191 -7.36 10.71 -14.51
N THR A 192 -7.65 11.50 -13.48
CA THR A 192 -8.90 12.27 -13.38
C THR A 192 -9.02 13.24 -14.54
N ARG A 193 -7.96 14.00 -14.86
CA ARG A 193 -7.95 14.91 -15.99
C ARG A 193 -8.23 14.17 -17.31
N ALA A 194 -7.52 13.08 -17.58
CA ALA A 194 -7.70 12.31 -18.80
C ALA A 194 -9.15 11.82 -18.92
N SER A 195 -9.66 11.16 -17.90
CA SER A 195 -11.03 10.64 -17.89
C SER A 195 -12.10 11.72 -18.04
N PHE A 196 -11.95 12.87 -17.39
CA PHE A 196 -12.87 14.00 -17.55
C PHE A 196 -12.81 14.61 -18.95
N VAL A 197 -11.62 14.77 -19.53
CA VAL A 197 -11.46 15.29 -20.90
C VAL A 197 -12.18 14.38 -21.90
N ASP A 198 -12.03 13.06 -21.79
CA ASP A 198 -12.68 12.09 -22.64
C ASP A 198 -14.21 12.19 -22.50
N VAL A 199 -14.72 12.12 -21.28
CA VAL A 199 -16.15 12.19 -20.98
C VAL A 199 -16.78 13.51 -21.42
N LEU A 200 -16.12 14.65 -21.19
CA LEU A 200 -16.65 15.97 -21.57
C LEU A 200 -16.68 16.19 -23.08
N SER A 201 -16.03 15.34 -23.88
CA SER A 201 -16.06 15.37 -25.34
C SER A 201 -17.18 14.51 -25.97
N GLU A 202 -17.87 13.70 -25.17
CA GLU A 202 -18.93 12.77 -25.60
C GLU A 202 -20.19 13.49 -26.10
N ASP A 203 -20.92 12.86 -27.03
CA ASP A 203 -22.11 13.45 -27.68
C ASP A 203 -23.28 13.69 -26.72
N TYR A 204 -23.43 12.88 -25.66
CA TYR A 204 -24.47 13.11 -24.66
C TYR A 204 -24.20 14.39 -23.83
N ILE A 205 -22.94 14.76 -23.65
CA ILE A 205 -22.54 16.03 -23.00
C ILE A 205 -22.90 17.22 -23.92
N ARG A 206 -22.64 17.10 -25.24
CA ARG A 206 -23.06 18.12 -26.23
C ARG A 206 -24.57 18.28 -26.23
N THR A 207 -25.30 17.16 -26.15
CA THR A 207 -26.78 17.20 -26.06
C THR A 207 -27.25 17.88 -24.79
N ALA A 208 -26.64 17.63 -23.65
CA ALA A 208 -26.97 18.30 -22.37
C ALA A 208 -26.77 19.82 -22.45
N ARG A 209 -25.65 20.26 -23.05
CA ARG A 209 -25.38 21.69 -23.31
C ARG A 209 -26.40 22.33 -24.27
N ALA A 210 -26.73 21.62 -25.35
CA ALA A 210 -27.74 22.09 -26.31
C ALA A 210 -29.15 22.24 -25.69
N LYS A 211 -29.48 21.44 -24.65
CA LYS A 211 -30.70 21.56 -23.87
C LYS A 211 -30.66 22.69 -22.81
N GLY A 212 -29.61 23.49 -22.75
CA GLY A 212 -29.49 24.62 -21.84
C GLY A 212 -29.10 24.26 -20.40
N VAL A 213 -28.60 23.04 -20.16
CA VAL A 213 -28.11 22.66 -18.83
C VAL A 213 -26.86 23.50 -18.51
N SER A 214 -26.83 24.11 -17.33
CA SER A 214 -25.68 24.93 -16.91
C SER A 214 -24.39 24.09 -16.81
N GLU A 215 -23.25 24.69 -17.14
CA GLU A 215 -21.96 23.99 -17.20
C GLU A 215 -21.60 23.29 -15.88
N LYS A 216 -21.95 23.90 -14.74
CA LYS A 216 -21.79 23.29 -13.43
C LYS A 216 -22.50 21.94 -13.30
N TRP A 217 -23.74 21.85 -13.77
CA TRP A 217 -24.52 20.61 -13.75
C TRP A 217 -24.07 19.60 -14.81
N VAL A 218 -23.61 20.09 -15.97
CA VAL A 218 -22.97 19.23 -16.99
C VAL A 218 -21.76 18.52 -16.38
N ILE A 219 -20.90 19.23 -15.66
CA ILE A 219 -19.71 18.64 -15.03
C ILE A 219 -20.10 17.72 -13.88
N LEU A 220 -20.88 18.19 -12.90
CA LEU A 220 -21.13 17.48 -11.66
C LEU A 220 -22.10 16.29 -11.81
N LYS A 221 -23.10 16.39 -12.68
CA LYS A 221 -24.14 15.36 -12.82
C LYS A 221 -23.86 14.45 -14.01
N HIS A 222 -23.48 15.00 -15.17
CA HIS A 222 -23.31 14.23 -16.38
C HIS A 222 -21.85 13.77 -16.60
N GLY A 223 -20.87 14.63 -16.28
CA GLY A 223 -19.45 14.31 -16.42
C GLY A 223 -18.91 13.44 -15.29
N PHE A 224 -19.10 13.87 -14.04
CA PHE A 224 -18.48 13.27 -12.86
C PHE A 224 -18.78 11.75 -12.75
N ARG A 225 -20.04 11.35 -12.86
CA ARG A 225 -20.43 9.95 -12.67
C ARG A 225 -19.68 9.00 -13.61
N ASN A 226 -19.57 9.36 -14.89
CA ASN A 226 -18.93 8.52 -15.90
C ASN A 226 -17.40 8.62 -15.84
N ALA A 227 -16.87 9.80 -15.57
CA ALA A 227 -15.45 10.02 -15.44
C ALA A 227 -14.87 9.33 -14.19
N MET A 228 -15.66 9.12 -13.14
CA MET A 228 -15.19 8.45 -11.92
C MET A 228 -15.00 6.93 -12.08
N ILE A 229 -15.55 6.28 -13.09
CA ILE A 229 -15.42 4.82 -13.26
C ILE A 229 -13.95 4.39 -13.34
N PRO A 230 -13.11 4.89 -14.26
CA PRO A 230 -11.70 4.53 -14.29
C PRO A 230 -10.92 5.13 -13.11
N VAL A 231 -11.35 6.28 -12.59
CA VAL A 231 -10.68 6.93 -11.45
C VAL A 231 -10.79 6.09 -10.17
N VAL A 232 -11.97 5.52 -9.87
CA VAL A 232 -12.15 4.63 -8.71
C VAL A 232 -11.26 3.38 -8.82
N THR A 233 -11.06 2.85 -10.02
CA THR A 233 -10.13 1.73 -10.23
C THR A 233 -8.70 2.11 -9.85
N ILE A 234 -8.23 3.28 -10.32
CA ILE A 234 -6.89 3.79 -9.97
C ILE A 234 -6.79 4.08 -8.46
N MET A 235 -7.85 4.65 -7.84
CA MET A 235 -7.89 4.84 -6.38
C MET A 235 -7.64 3.56 -5.63
N GLY A 236 -8.29 2.48 -6.02
CA GLY A 236 -8.12 1.19 -5.36
C GLY A 236 -6.70 0.62 -5.53
N LEU A 237 -6.15 0.67 -6.75
CA LEU A 237 -4.77 0.26 -7.01
C LEU A 237 -3.77 1.07 -6.18
N GLN A 238 -3.97 2.40 -6.10
CA GLN A 238 -3.11 3.28 -5.30
C GLN A 238 -3.26 3.03 -3.79
N PHE A 239 -4.45 2.65 -3.33
CA PHE A 239 -4.66 2.27 -1.94
C PHE A 239 -3.87 1.00 -1.57
N GLY A 240 -3.90 -0.02 -2.44
CA GLY A 240 -3.09 -1.23 -2.28
C GLY A 240 -1.58 -0.93 -2.29
N PHE A 241 -1.15 -0.03 -3.16
CA PHE A 241 0.24 0.42 -3.21
C PHE A 241 0.65 1.15 -1.91
N LEU A 242 -0.22 2.00 -1.36
CA LEU A 242 0.08 2.72 -0.11
C LEU A 242 0.20 1.78 1.08
N LEU A 243 -0.63 0.75 1.20
CA LEU A 243 -0.53 -0.23 2.29
C LEU A 243 0.80 -0.99 2.26
N GLY A 244 1.24 -1.44 1.08
CA GLY A 244 2.51 -2.15 0.92
C GLY A 244 3.73 -1.25 0.74
N GLY A 245 3.55 0.04 0.42
CA GLY A 245 4.61 0.92 -0.07
C GLY A 245 5.01 2.07 0.85
N SER A 246 4.46 2.16 2.06
CA SER A 246 4.78 3.24 3.02
C SER A 246 6.15 3.11 3.73
N ILE A 247 6.89 2.03 3.42
CA ILE A 247 8.13 1.60 4.11
C ILE A 247 9.11 2.75 4.35
N VAL A 248 9.48 3.46 3.29
CA VAL A 248 10.50 4.52 3.37
C VAL A 248 10.01 5.70 4.20
N VAL A 249 8.75 6.08 4.04
CA VAL A 249 8.15 7.21 4.78
C VAL A 249 7.98 6.84 6.25
N GLU A 250 7.55 5.62 6.56
CA GLU A 250 7.47 5.13 7.93
C GLU A 250 8.85 5.14 8.63
N LYS A 251 9.92 4.77 7.93
CA LYS A 251 11.30 4.84 8.47
C LYS A 251 11.72 6.30 8.71
N VAL A 252 11.45 7.23 7.76
CA VAL A 252 11.81 8.65 7.87
C VAL A 252 11.11 9.33 9.05
N PHE A 253 9.82 9.08 9.23
CA PHE A 253 9.02 9.68 10.31
C PHE A 253 9.05 8.88 11.62
N ASN A 254 9.85 7.83 11.68
CA ASN A 254 9.89 6.90 12.83
C ASN A 254 8.49 6.38 13.21
N TRP A 255 7.66 6.13 12.19
CA TRP A 255 6.28 5.69 12.33
C TRP A 255 6.23 4.23 12.78
N PRO A 256 5.41 3.87 13.78
CA PRO A 256 5.36 2.49 14.29
C PRO A 256 4.48 1.59 13.43
N GLY A 257 4.80 1.49 12.13
CA GLY A 257 4.01 0.74 11.16
C GLY A 257 4.67 -0.56 10.69
N LEU A 258 3.97 -1.26 9.77
CA LEU A 258 4.43 -2.52 9.17
C LEU A 258 5.66 -2.32 8.29
N GLY A 259 5.69 -1.27 7.47
CA GLY A 259 6.83 -1.02 6.59
C GLY A 259 8.12 -0.81 7.35
N ARG A 260 8.07 -0.11 8.48
CA ARG A 260 9.22 0.03 9.37
C ARG A 260 9.60 -1.30 10.00
N LEU A 261 8.62 -2.09 10.47
CA LEU A 261 8.88 -3.42 11.03
C LEU A 261 9.63 -4.30 10.03
N LEU A 262 9.21 -4.29 8.75
CA LEU A 262 9.88 -5.05 7.70
C LEU A 262 11.35 -4.66 7.55
N VAL A 263 11.65 -3.34 7.47
CA VAL A 263 13.04 -2.86 7.33
C VAL A 263 13.87 -3.26 8.55
N ASP A 264 13.36 -3.00 9.75
CA ASP A 264 14.05 -3.33 10.99
C ASP A 264 14.32 -4.85 11.08
N SER A 265 13.34 -5.69 10.66
CA SER A 265 13.47 -7.15 10.62
C SER A 265 14.49 -7.63 9.60
N VAL A 266 14.56 -6.98 8.41
CA VAL A 266 15.59 -7.30 7.41
C VAL A 266 16.98 -6.93 7.91
N GLU A 267 17.15 -5.76 8.50
CA GLU A 267 18.42 -5.30 9.09
C GLU A 267 18.89 -6.26 10.19
N MET A 268 17.96 -6.74 11.03
CA MET A 268 18.24 -7.65 12.16
C MET A 268 18.18 -9.13 11.80
N ARG A 269 17.83 -9.48 10.56
CA ARG A 269 17.67 -10.86 10.07
C ARG A 269 16.60 -11.66 10.84
N ASP A 270 15.50 -11.01 11.19
CA ASP A 270 14.38 -11.65 11.86
C ASP A 270 13.49 -12.37 10.83
N TYR A 271 13.92 -13.57 10.43
CA TYR A 271 13.32 -14.34 9.35
C TYR A 271 11.83 -14.64 9.52
N PRO A 272 11.32 -15.06 10.71
CA PRO A 272 9.91 -15.29 10.90
C PRO A 272 9.06 -14.04 10.64
N VAL A 273 9.50 -12.88 11.11
CA VAL A 273 8.80 -11.60 10.88
C VAL A 273 8.80 -11.23 9.41
N ILE A 274 9.95 -11.32 8.72
CA ILE A 274 10.07 -11.04 7.28
C ILE A 274 9.10 -11.92 6.48
N GLN A 275 9.08 -13.23 6.75
CA GLN A 275 8.21 -14.18 6.05
C GLN A 275 6.74 -13.83 6.25
N ALA A 276 6.33 -13.58 7.48
CA ALA A 276 4.95 -13.26 7.81
C ALA A 276 4.51 -11.93 7.18
N GLU A 277 5.34 -10.88 7.23
CA GLU A 277 5.00 -9.57 6.66
C GLU A 277 4.90 -9.59 5.14
N VAL A 278 5.83 -10.26 4.44
CA VAL A 278 5.75 -10.36 2.97
C VAL A 278 4.49 -11.13 2.54
N LEU A 279 4.12 -12.19 3.27
CA LEU A 279 2.84 -12.88 3.04
C LEU A 279 1.65 -11.97 3.32
N LEU A 280 1.67 -11.21 4.42
CA LEU A 280 0.62 -10.27 4.78
C LEU A 280 0.46 -9.19 3.70
N PHE A 281 1.53 -8.53 3.28
CA PHE A 281 1.47 -7.52 2.22
C PHE A 281 0.93 -8.09 0.91
N SER A 282 1.31 -9.33 0.57
CA SER A 282 0.77 -10.00 -0.61
C SER A 282 -0.73 -10.27 -0.48
N LEU A 283 -1.16 -10.73 0.68
CA LEU A 283 -2.57 -10.98 0.99
C LEU A 283 -3.38 -9.67 0.94
N GLU A 284 -2.89 -8.61 1.58
CA GLU A 284 -3.51 -7.28 1.57
C GLU A 284 -3.67 -6.74 0.15
N PHE A 285 -2.60 -6.77 -0.64
CA PHE A 285 -2.63 -6.31 -2.03
C PHE A 285 -3.67 -7.07 -2.86
N ILE A 286 -3.75 -8.39 -2.70
CA ILE A 286 -4.69 -9.24 -3.41
C ILE A 286 -6.13 -8.96 -2.95
N LEU A 287 -6.37 -8.82 -1.64
CA LEU A 287 -7.71 -8.51 -1.09
C LEU A 287 -8.19 -7.13 -1.56
N ILE A 288 -7.31 -6.13 -1.58
CA ILE A 288 -7.67 -4.81 -2.09
C ILE A 288 -8.02 -4.86 -3.57
N ASN A 289 -7.23 -5.56 -4.39
CA ASN A 289 -7.56 -5.74 -5.80
C ASN A 289 -8.92 -6.44 -5.97
N LEU A 290 -9.24 -7.44 -5.16
CA LEU A 290 -10.55 -8.07 -5.15
C LEU A 290 -11.67 -7.08 -4.82
N VAL A 291 -11.48 -6.25 -3.78
CA VAL A 291 -12.45 -5.21 -3.42
C VAL A 291 -12.64 -4.22 -4.57
N VAL A 292 -11.55 -3.79 -5.21
CA VAL A 292 -11.58 -2.89 -6.38
C VAL A 292 -12.34 -3.52 -7.54
N ASP A 293 -12.08 -4.80 -7.84
CA ASP A 293 -12.78 -5.52 -8.91
C ASP A 293 -14.29 -5.63 -8.63
N VAL A 294 -14.67 -5.88 -7.38
CA VAL A 294 -16.08 -5.94 -6.95
C VAL A 294 -16.73 -4.55 -7.04
N LEU A 295 -16.05 -3.51 -6.60
CA LEU A 295 -16.54 -2.13 -6.73
C LEU A 295 -16.70 -1.73 -8.20
N TYR A 296 -15.74 -2.08 -9.04
CA TYR A 296 -15.81 -1.84 -10.47
C TYR A 296 -17.01 -2.53 -11.12
N ALA A 297 -17.22 -3.82 -10.80
CA ALA A 297 -18.39 -4.58 -11.28
C ALA A 297 -19.73 -4.03 -10.72
N ALA A 298 -19.74 -3.38 -9.56
CA ALA A 298 -20.91 -2.73 -9.00
C ALA A 298 -21.23 -1.39 -9.71
N ILE A 299 -20.20 -0.62 -10.06
CA ILE A 299 -20.34 0.70 -10.70
C ILE A 299 -20.63 0.57 -12.20
N ASN A 300 -20.02 -0.41 -12.87
CA ASN A 300 -20.19 -0.65 -14.31
C ASN A 300 -21.03 -1.91 -14.58
N PRO A 301 -22.35 -1.78 -14.78
CA PRO A 301 -23.25 -2.94 -15.01
C PRO A 301 -22.97 -3.69 -16.33
N ALA A 302 -22.24 -3.11 -17.28
CA ALA A 302 -21.90 -3.77 -18.55
C ALA A 302 -20.99 -5.01 -18.37
N ILE A 303 -20.29 -5.13 -17.24
CA ILE A 303 -19.40 -6.25 -16.95
C ILE A 303 -20.15 -7.45 -16.36
N ARG A 304 -21.36 -7.26 -15.86
CA ARG A 304 -22.16 -8.33 -15.26
C ARG A 304 -22.62 -9.42 -16.25
N TYR A 305 -22.47 -9.20 -17.55
CA TYR A 305 -23.01 -10.07 -18.61
C TYR A 305 -21.91 -10.84 -19.40
N LYS A 306 -20.69 -10.85 -18.91
CA LYS A 306 -19.62 -11.74 -19.39
C LYS A 306 -19.08 -12.55 -18.19
#